data_480a031eb1ea3ee4f9689fda7801679c
#
_entry.id   480a031eb1ea3ee4f9689fda7801679c
#
_cell.length_a   1.000
_cell.length_b   1.000
_cell.length_c   1.000
_cell.angle_alpha   90.00
_cell.angle_beta   90.00
_cell.angle_gamma   90.00
#
_symmetry.space_group_name_H-M   'P 1'
#
loop_
_entity.id
_entity.type
_entity.pdbx_description
1 polymer ?
#
loop_
_entity_poly.entity_id
_entity_poly.type
_entity_poly.pdbx_seq_one_letter_code
_entity_poly.pdbx_strand_id
1 'polypeptide(L)'
;LGLKDEEVYPACELVVPRPPALCQGCGHRFMFEALNNVLKEYDNSRVFGDIGCYTLGYLPPYQALHSVVDMGASITMAKGAADAGQFPSVAVIGDSTFTHSGMTGLLDAVNEKTNILVVISDNLTTGMTGGQDSAGTGRLESICRGLGVEPEHVRVVIPLPQHMEEMQNVIREELNYNGVSVVIPRRECIQTARRHNKKK
;
A
#
# COMPACT_ATOMS: atom_id res chain seq x y z
N LEU A 1 -6.37 36.63 -10.68
CA LEU A 1 -6.17 35.76 -11.82
C LEU A 1 -7.48 35.75 -12.61
N GLY A 2 -7.59 36.54 -13.69
CA GLY A 2 -8.77 36.56 -14.57
C GLY A 2 -8.78 35.32 -15.47
N LEU A 3 -9.12 34.17 -14.90
CA LEU A 3 -9.41 32.98 -15.69
C LEU A 3 -10.73 33.25 -16.42
N LYS A 4 -10.72 33.13 -17.74
CA LYS A 4 -11.94 33.11 -18.55
C LYS A 4 -12.71 31.85 -18.16
N ASP A 5 -14.02 31.93 -18.06
CA ASP A 5 -14.87 30.75 -17.96
C ASP A 5 -14.55 29.80 -19.10
N GLU A 6 -14.12 28.56 -18.77
CA GLU A 6 -13.89 27.54 -19.79
C GLU A 6 -15.23 27.21 -20.46
N GLU A 7 -15.26 27.21 -21.80
CA GLU A 7 -16.40 26.69 -22.55
C GLU A 7 -16.59 25.21 -22.22
N VAL A 8 -17.64 24.90 -21.52
CA VAL A 8 -18.02 23.51 -21.20
C VAL A 8 -18.66 22.91 -22.45
N TYR A 9 -17.90 22.13 -23.19
CA TYR A 9 -18.42 21.36 -24.31
C TYR A 9 -19.26 20.17 -23.81
N PRO A 10 -20.41 19.85 -24.43
CA PRO A 10 -21.18 18.66 -24.08
C PRO A 10 -20.33 17.40 -24.26
N ALA A 11 -20.45 16.47 -23.32
CA ALA A 11 -19.73 15.19 -23.40
C ALA A 11 -20.11 14.45 -24.71
N CYS A 12 -19.11 13.98 -25.45
CA CYS A 12 -19.34 13.19 -26.63
C CYS A 12 -20.02 11.85 -26.25
N GLU A 13 -21.09 11.47 -26.93
CA GLU A 13 -21.83 10.22 -26.68
C GLU A 13 -20.97 8.95 -26.80
N LEU A 14 -19.85 9.03 -27.53
CA LEU A 14 -18.89 7.94 -27.66
C LEU A 14 -17.99 7.76 -26.43
N VAL A 15 -18.01 8.70 -25.49
CA VAL A 15 -17.19 8.64 -24.27
C VAL A 15 -17.90 7.79 -23.23
N VAL A 16 -17.37 6.59 -23.00
CA VAL A 16 -17.84 5.70 -21.94
C VAL A 16 -17.15 6.07 -20.62
N PRO A 17 -17.91 6.31 -19.53
CA PRO A 17 -17.35 6.56 -18.21
C PRO A 17 -16.42 5.40 -17.79
N ARG A 18 -15.21 5.73 -17.37
CA ARG A 18 -14.22 4.78 -16.85
C ARG A 18 -13.71 5.23 -15.50
N PRO A 19 -14.51 5.11 -14.43
CA PRO A 19 -14.07 5.50 -13.10
C PRO A 19 -12.83 4.69 -12.71
N PRO A 20 -11.85 5.31 -12.04
CA PRO A 20 -10.66 4.59 -11.57
C PRO A 20 -11.08 3.52 -10.56
N ALA A 21 -10.55 2.31 -10.71
CA ALA A 21 -10.82 1.19 -9.82
C ALA A 21 -9.68 0.19 -9.82
N LEU A 22 -9.50 -0.50 -8.71
CA LEU A 22 -8.58 -1.65 -8.63
C LEU A 22 -9.04 -2.76 -9.59
N CYS A 23 -8.10 -3.31 -10.34
CA CYS A 23 -8.37 -4.39 -11.31
C CYS A 23 -9.08 -5.57 -10.64
N GLN A 24 -9.99 -6.23 -11.38
CA GLN A 24 -10.66 -7.43 -10.89
C GLN A 24 -9.67 -8.55 -10.59
N GLY A 25 -9.68 -9.13 -9.38
CA GLY A 25 -8.74 -10.16 -8.94
C GLY A 25 -7.35 -9.63 -8.57
N CYS A 26 -7.16 -8.32 -8.46
CA CYS A 26 -5.90 -7.72 -8.00
C CYS A 26 -5.61 -8.07 -6.54
N GLY A 27 -4.34 -8.35 -6.21
CA GLY A 27 -3.90 -8.62 -4.83
C GLY A 27 -4.20 -7.48 -3.86
N HIS A 28 -4.12 -6.22 -4.30
CA HIS A 28 -4.45 -5.05 -3.48
C HIS A 28 -5.88 -5.10 -2.90
N ARG A 29 -6.82 -5.71 -3.61
CA ARG A 29 -8.21 -5.84 -3.14
C ARG A 29 -8.30 -6.71 -1.89
N PHE A 30 -7.64 -7.87 -1.90
CA PHE A 30 -7.63 -8.81 -0.79
C PHE A 30 -6.80 -8.28 0.39
N MET A 31 -5.72 -7.58 0.10
CA MET A 31 -4.92 -6.90 1.12
C MET A 31 -5.74 -5.84 1.85
N PHE A 32 -6.47 -4.97 1.14
CA PHE A 32 -7.34 -3.96 1.77
C PHE A 32 -8.51 -4.58 2.52
N GLU A 33 -9.09 -5.68 2.02
CA GLU A 33 -10.14 -6.41 2.72
C GLU A 33 -9.62 -6.97 4.06
N ALA A 34 -8.44 -7.61 4.05
CA ALA A 34 -7.82 -8.12 5.28
C ALA A 34 -7.50 -6.99 6.26
N LEU A 35 -6.88 -5.91 5.78
CA LEU A 35 -6.52 -4.76 6.61
C LEU A 35 -7.76 -4.12 7.24
N ASN A 36 -8.80 -3.85 6.44
CA ASN A 36 -10.04 -3.28 6.95
C ASN A 36 -10.74 -4.18 7.97
N ASN A 37 -10.71 -5.49 7.76
CA ASN A 37 -11.34 -6.43 8.69
C ASN A 37 -10.65 -6.40 10.06
N VAL A 38 -9.32 -6.34 10.09
CA VAL A 38 -8.57 -6.24 11.34
C VAL A 38 -8.75 -4.86 11.99
N LEU A 39 -8.69 -3.79 11.20
CA LEU A 39 -8.77 -2.43 11.75
C LEU A 39 -10.15 -2.07 12.31
N LYS A 40 -11.21 -2.80 11.96
CA LYS A 40 -12.54 -2.68 12.62
C LYS A 40 -12.52 -3.08 14.10
N GLU A 41 -11.50 -3.80 14.54
CA GLU A 41 -11.31 -4.18 15.94
C GLU A 41 -10.79 -3.00 16.79
N TYR A 42 -10.44 -1.87 16.16
CA TYR A 42 -9.87 -0.68 16.79
C TYR A 42 -10.72 0.55 16.52
N ASP A 43 -11.07 1.32 17.56
CA ASP A 43 -11.98 2.46 17.45
C ASP A 43 -11.40 3.66 16.67
N ASN A 44 -10.07 3.81 16.64
CA ASN A 44 -9.42 4.99 16.11
C ASN A 44 -8.19 4.69 15.24
N SER A 45 -8.26 3.68 14.40
CA SER A 45 -7.18 3.37 13.46
C SER A 45 -7.02 4.43 12.37
N ARG A 46 -5.79 4.65 11.91
CA ARG A 46 -5.49 5.51 10.76
C ARG A 46 -4.57 4.80 9.78
N VAL A 47 -4.91 4.89 8.50
CA VAL A 47 -4.12 4.31 7.42
C VAL A 47 -3.71 5.43 6.46
N PHE A 48 -2.42 5.56 6.27
CA PHE A 48 -1.80 6.56 5.42
C PHE A 48 -1.29 5.89 4.14
N GLY A 49 -1.76 6.36 3.00
CA GLY A 49 -1.31 5.91 1.70
C GLY A 49 -0.47 6.95 0.98
N ASP A 50 0.05 6.56 -0.15
CA ASP A 50 0.72 7.45 -1.09
C ASP A 50 0.43 7.03 -2.55
N ILE A 51 1.32 7.27 -3.50
CA ILE A 51 1.01 7.20 -4.93
C ILE A 51 1.42 5.86 -5.55
N GLY A 52 0.41 5.13 -6.02
CA GLY A 52 0.53 3.86 -6.74
C GLY A 52 -0.85 3.24 -7.02
N CYS A 53 -0.91 2.02 -7.52
CA CYS A 53 -2.20 1.34 -7.74
C CYS A 53 -3.01 1.22 -6.43
N TYR A 54 -2.35 1.04 -5.31
CA TYR A 54 -2.98 0.96 -3.98
C TYR A 54 -3.66 2.27 -3.55
N THR A 55 -3.30 3.43 -4.12
CA THR A 55 -4.02 4.69 -3.93
C THR A 55 -5.53 4.52 -4.14
N LEU A 56 -5.93 3.66 -5.08
CA LEU A 56 -7.33 3.38 -5.38
C LEU A 56 -8.08 2.68 -4.22
N GLY A 57 -7.37 2.24 -3.18
CA GLY A 57 -7.97 1.78 -1.92
C GLY A 57 -8.65 2.89 -1.12
N TYR A 58 -8.42 4.17 -1.46
CA TYR A 58 -9.17 5.31 -0.93
C TYR A 58 -10.64 5.29 -1.39
N LEU A 59 -10.91 4.76 -2.58
CA LEU A 59 -12.24 4.74 -3.19
C LEU A 59 -13.08 3.56 -2.67
N PRO A 60 -14.43 3.66 -2.80
CA PRO A 60 -15.28 2.51 -2.56
C PRO A 60 -14.89 1.31 -3.45
N PRO A 61 -15.08 0.08 -2.98
CA PRO A 61 -15.74 -0.32 -1.73
C PRO A 61 -14.81 -0.35 -0.52
N TYR A 62 -13.49 -0.11 -0.67
CA TYR A 62 -12.52 -0.28 0.40
C TYR A 62 -12.49 0.87 1.39
N GLN A 63 -12.39 2.10 0.89
CA GLN A 63 -12.26 3.31 1.71
C GLN A 63 -11.24 3.11 2.86
N ALA A 64 -10.14 2.43 2.53
CA ALA A 64 -9.15 1.94 3.49
C ALA A 64 -8.08 2.98 3.83
N LEU A 65 -7.93 4.02 3.02
CA LEU A 65 -6.91 5.06 3.20
C LEU A 65 -7.55 6.35 3.69
N HIS A 66 -6.95 6.96 4.72
CA HIS A 66 -7.43 8.23 5.30
C HIS A 66 -6.73 9.44 4.69
N SER A 67 -5.55 9.25 4.14
CA SER A 67 -4.83 10.29 3.39
C SER A 67 -4.00 9.71 2.27
N VAL A 68 -3.77 10.49 1.23
CA VAL A 68 -2.89 10.20 0.10
C VAL A 68 -2.24 11.51 -0.32
N VAL A 69 -0.91 11.59 -0.25
CA VAL A 69 -0.19 12.84 -0.58
C VAL A 69 0.77 12.61 -1.74
N ASP A 70 2.05 12.29 -1.48
CA ASP A 70 3.07 12.08 -2.50
C ASP A 70 3.80 10.74 -2.29
N MET A 71 4.65 10.36 -3.23
CA MET A 71 5.37 9.09 -3.17
C MET A 71 6.28 9.04 -1.92
N GLY A 72 6.03 8.07 -1.03
CA GLY A 72 6.78 7.85 0.21
C GLY A 72 6.20 8.53 1.45
N ALA A 73 5.23 9.44 1.30
CA ALA A 73 4.62 10.15 2.41
C ALA A 73 3.85 9.24 3.38
N SER A 74 3.40 8.07 2.93
CA SER A 74 2.64 7.14 3.77
C SER A 74 3.37 6.80 5.07
N ILE A 75 4.66 6.46 5.00
CA ILE A 75 5.45 6.04 6.16
C ILE A 75 5.72 7.23 7.09
N THR A 76 6.12 8.37 6.55
CA THR A 76 6.42 9.56 7.37
C THR A 76 5.18 10.14 8.03
N MET A 77 4.02 10.07 7.37
CA MET A 77 2.75 10.48 7.95
C MET A 77 2.28 9.51 9.04
N ALA A 78 2.41 8.19 8.81
CA ALA A 78 2.10 7.20 9.83
C ALA A 78 3.00 7.37 11.06
N LYS A 79 4.31 7.60 10.85
CA LYS A 79 5.26 7.90 11.93
C LYS A 79 4.83 9.14 12.71
N GLY A 80 4.63 10.27 12.03
CA GLY A 80 4.24 11.50 12.71
C GLY A 80 2.92 11.39 13.46
N ALA A 81 1.96 10.64 12.94
CA ALA A 81 0.70 10.36 13.64
C ALA A 81 0.91 9.50 14.89
N ALA A 82 1.74 8.46 14.80
CA ALA A 82 2.08 7.60 15.93
C ALA A 82 2.83 8.38 17.03
N ASP A 83 3.78 9.24 16.65
CA ASP A 83 4.50 10.13 17.59
C ASP A 83 3.54 11.09 18.30
N ALA A 84 2.43 11.46 17.64
CA ALA A 84 1.35 12.26 18.23
C ALA A 84 0.34 11.43 19.04
N GLY A 85 0.58 10.14 19.24
CA GLY A 85 -0.28 9.25 20.03
C GLY A 85 -1.37 8.52 19.25
N GLN A 86 -1.35 8.55 17.92
CA GLN A 86 -2.29 7.79 17.09
C GLN A 86 -1.95 6.30 17.12
N PHE A 87 -2.94 5.46 17.49
CA PHE A 87 -2.81 4.00 17.43
C PHE A 87 -4.14 3.33 17.07
N PRO A 88 -4.15 2.32 16.21
CA PRO A 88 -3.07 1.94 15.29
C PRO A 88 -2.74 3.02 14.25
N SER A 89 -1.47 3.12 13.86
CA SER A 89 -1.00 3.95 12.76
C SER A 89 -0.35 3.07 11.70
N VAL A 90 -0.93 3.05 10.50
CA VAL A 90 -0.55 2.13 9.43
C VAL A 90 -0.14 2.91 8.18
N ALA A 91 1.00 2.56 7.59
CA ALA A 91 1.40 3.03 6.27
C ALA A 91 1.12 1.96 5.20
N VAL A 92 0.56 2.33 4.06
CA VAL A 92 0.43 1.46 2.88
C VAL A 92 1.21 2.08 1.73
N ILE A 93 2.17 1.33 1.21
CA ILE A 93 3.08 1.75 0.15
C ILE A 93 3.29 0.63 -0.87
N GLY A 94 3.56 0.94 -2.13
CA GLY A 94 3.91 -0.04 -3.15
C GLY A 94 5.41 -0.34 -3.18
N ASP A 95 5.79 -1.49 -3.74
CA ASP A 95 7.18 -1.95 -3.87
C ASP A 95 8.09 -0.94 -4.57
N SER A 96 7.66 -0.38 -5.69
CA SER A 96 8.41 0.62 -6.43
C SER A 96 8.49 1.95 -5.70
N THR A 97 7.39 2.41 -5.11
CA THR A 97 7.34 3.64 -4.33
C THR A 97 8.20 3.54 -3.06
N PHE A 98 8.21 2.37 -2.43
CA PHE A 98 9.06 2.11 -1.27
C PHE A 98 10.55 2.29 -1.62
N THR A 99 11.01 1.69 -2.72
CA THR A 99 12.43 1.84 -3.14
C THR A 99 12.75 3.22 -3.71
N HIS A 100 11.75 3.97 -4.17
CA HIS A 100 11.92 5.35 -4.64
C HIS A 100 12.11 6.32 -3.46
N SER A 101 11.23 6.30 -2.45
CA SER A 101 11.19 7.33 -1.40
C SER A 101 10.70 6.86 -0.03
N GLY A 102 10.35 5.57 0.14
CA GLY A 102 9.87 5.04 1.42
C GLY A 102 10.97 4.62 2.39
N MET A 103 12.17 4.29 1.88
CA MET A 103 13.27 3.75 2.69
C MET A 103 13.76 4.71 3.77
N THR A 104 13.84 6.00 3.46
CA THR A 104 14.28 7.04 4.43
C THR A 104 13.28 7.19 5.58
N GLY A 105 11.98 7.17 5.26
CA GLY A 105 10.93 7.22 6.29
C GLY A 105 10.92 5.97 7.18
N LEU A 106 11.20 4.79 6.61
CA LEU A 106 11.32 3.56 7.39
C LEU A 106 12.54 3.59 8.32
N LEU A 107 13.70 4.04 7.82
CA LEU A 107 14.91 4.20 8.62
C LEU A 107 14.68 5.15 9.81
N ASP A 108 14.01 6.26 9.58
CA ASP A 108 13.68 7.24 10.63
C ASP A 108 12.75 6.61 11.69
N ALA A 109 11.69 5.92 11.26
CA ALA A 109 10.78 5.23 12.16
C ALA A 109 11.48 4.16 13.02
N VAL A 110 12.42 3.41 12.43
CA VAL A 110 13.22 2.41 13.15
C VAL A 110 14.13 3.08 14.19
N ASN A 111 14.84 4.16 13.82
CA ASN A 111 15.73 4.89 14.73
C ASN A 111 14.98 5.43 15.94
N GLU A 112 13.77 5.95 15.75
CA GLU A 112 12.91 6.50 16.80
C GLU A 112 12.11 5.43 17.54
N LYS A 113 12.17 4.17 17.08
CA LYS A 113 11.38 3.04 17.62
C LYS A 113 9.88 3.32 17.61
N THR A 114 9.41 3.97 16.56
CA THR A 114 8.01 4.36 16.43
C THR A 114 7.11 3.14 16.28
N ASN A 115 5.98 3.10 16.95
CA ASN A 115 5.03 1.99 16.85
C ASN A 115 4.13 2.16 15.62
N ILE A 116 4.54 1.61 14.48
CA ILE A 116 3.80 1.63 13.21
C ILE A 116 3.85 0.29 12.50
N LEU A 117 2.78 -0.01 11.77
CA LEU A 117 2.76 -1.09 10.78
C LEU A 117 2.96 -0.50 9.39
N VAL A 118 3.96 -1.00 8.65
CA VAL A 118 4.17 -0.67 7.24
C VAL A 118 3.74 -1.85 6.37
N VAL A 119 2.74 -1.63 5.51
CA VAL A 119 2.27 -2.61 4.53
C VAL A 119 2.87 -2.28 3.16
N ILE A 120 3.85 -3.07 2.72
CA ILE A 120 4.47 -2.91 1.39
C ILE A 120 3.75 -3.82 0.39
N SER A 121 2.86 -3.24 -0.39
CA SER A 121 2.09 -3.98 -1.40
C SER A 121 2.97 -4.33 -2.61
N ASP A 122 3.48 -5.56 -2.63
CA ASP A 122 4.45 -6.05 -3.61
C ASP A 122 3.74 -6.75 -4.78
N ASN A 123 3.62 -6.05 -5.90
CA ASN A 123 3.04 -6.59 -7.12
C ASN A 123 4.08 -6.93 -8.20
N LEU A 124 5.37 -6.89 -7.84
CA LEU A 124 6.54 -7.21 -8.67
C LEU A 124 6.67 -6.30 -9.90
N THR A 125 6.06 -5.11 -9.90
CA THR A 125 6.10 -4.22 -11.06
C THR A 125 5.65 -2.79 -10.72
N THR A 126 6.11 -1.82 -11.49
CA THR A 126 5.55 -0.46 -11.50
C THR A 126 4.29 -0.43 -12.38
N GLY A 127 3.14 -0.82 -11.80
CA GLY A 127 1.93 -1.16 -12.55
C GLY A 127 1.29 -0.01 -13.34
N MET A 128 1.22 1.19 -12.77
CA MET A 128 0.48 2.33 -13.35
C MET A 128 1.15 2.93 -14.58
N THR A 129 2.46 2.81 -14.71
CA THR A 129 3.25 3.45 -15.78
C THR A 129 3.57 2.51 -16.93
N GLY A 130 3.02 1.30 -16.93
CA GLY A 130 3.16 0.36 -18.04
C GLY A 130 3.71 -1.01 -17.69
N GLY A 131 4.03 -1.27 -16.42
CA GLY A 131 4.53 -2.56 -15.96
C GLY A 131 6.04 -2.71 -16.10
N GLN A 132 6.78 -1.67 -15.77
CA GLN A 132 8.24 -1.70 -15.66
C GLN A 132 8.67 -2.54 -14.46
N ASP A 133 9.90 -3.07 -14.50
CA ASP A 133 10.49 -3.78 -13.39
C ASP A 133 10.60 -2.88 -12.15
N SER A 134 10.27 -3.43 -10.98
CA SER A 134 10.46 -2.76 -9.71
C SER A 134 11.87 -3.02 -9.19
N ALA A 135 12.57 -1.98 -8.74
CA ALA A 135 13.89 -2.10 -8.11
C ALA A 135 13.84 -2.92 -6.81
N GLY A 136 12.67 -3.01 -6.18
CA GLY A 136 12.41 -3.79 -4.98
C GLY A 136 12.22 -5.30 -5.20
N THR A 137 12.04 -5.73 -6.47
CA THR A 137 11.74 -7.14 -6.75
C THR A 137 12.78 -8.09 -6.18
N GLY A 138 12.35 -9.01 -5.30
CA GLY A 138 13.20 -9.99 -4.62
C GLY A 138 14.16 -9.41 -3.57
N ARG A 139 14.03 -8.14 -3.18
CA ARG A 139 14.94 -7.46 -2.26
C ARG A 139 14.27 -6.80 -1.06
N LEU A 140 12.96 -6.69 -1.04
CA LEU A 140 12.22 -5.91 -0.03
C LEU A 140 12.54 -6.37 1.39
N GLU A 141 12.57 -7.68 1.65
CA GLU A 141 12.89 -8.23 2.98
C GLU A 141 14.31 -7.87 3.42
N SER A 142 15.28 -8.00 2.52
CA SER A 142 16.69 -7.67 2.83
C SER A 142 16.89 -6.17 3.02
N ILE A 143 16.15 -5.33 2.29
CA ILE A 143 16.17 -3.88 2.45
C ILE A 143 15.58 -3.50 3.81
N CYS A 144 14.39 -4.01 4.18
CA CYS A 144 13.76 -3.72 5.46
C CYS A 144 14.64 -4.14 6.64
N ARG A 145 15.21 -5.34 6.60
CA ARG A 145 16.16 -5.81 7.61
C ARG A 145 17.44 -4.97 7.66
N GLY A 146 17.96 -4.59 6.49
CA GLY A 146 19.13 -3.71 6.38
C GLY A 146 18.91 -2.31 6.94
N LEU A 147 17.66 -1.83 6.94
CA LEU A 147 17.24 -0.58 7.57
C LEU A 147 16.98 -0.73 9.08
N GLY A 148 17.11 -1.94 9.64
CA GLY A 148 17.02 -2.20 11.07
C GLY A 148 15.66 -2.68 11.57
N VAL A 149 14.72 -3.04 10.68
CA VAL A 149 13.51 -3.76 11.10
C VAL A 149 13.90 -5.15 11.57
N GLU A 150 13.42 -5.57 12.74
CA GLU A 150 13.71 -6.89 13.30
C GLU A 150 13.28 -8.00 12.32
N PRO A 151 14.12 -9.02 12.08
CA PRO A 151 13.89 -10.02 11.05
C PRO A 151 12.55 -10.77 11.16
N GLU A 152 12.09 -11.03 12.39
CA GLU A 152 10.82 -11.69 12.72
C GLU A 152 9.60 -10.81 12.42
N HIS A 153 9.77 -9.49 12.37
CA HIS A 153 8.74 -8.50 12.07
C HIS A 153 8.77 -8.03 10.60
N VAL A 154 9.46 -8.77 9.73
CA VAL A 154 9.35 -8.63 8.27
C VAL A 154 8.64 -9.85 7.71
N ARG A 155 7.34 -9.75 7.51
CA ARG A 155 6.43 -10.85 7.19
C ARG A 155 5.93 -10.79 5.76
N VAL A 156 6.10 -11.86 5.00
CA VAL A 156 5.54 -11.98 3.64
C VAL A 156 4.26 -12.80 3.68
N VAL A 157 3.21 -12.29 3.05
CA VAL A 157 1.90 -12.96 2.96
C VAL A 157 1.38 -12.97 1.51
N ILE A 158 0.46 -13.88 1.20
CA ILE A 158 -0.12 -14.01 -0.14
C ILE A 158 -1.52 -13.40 -0.13
N PRO A 159 -1.77 -12.27 -0.82
CA PRO A 159 -3.07 -11.61 -0.84
C PRO A 159 -4.05 -12.32 -1.79
N LEU A 160 -4.62 -13.41 -1.31
CA LEU A 160 -5.62 -14.24 -1.99
C LEU A 160 -6.75 -14.64 -1.02
N PRO A 161 -7.97 -14.93 -1.51
CA PRO A 161 -9.10 -15.30 -0.65
C PRO A 161 -8.81 -16.47 0.27
N GLN A 162 -8.12 -17.51 -0.21
CA GLN A 162 -7.78 -18.70 0.58
C GLN A 162 -6.76 -18.45 1.70
N HIS A 163 -6.05 -17.31 1.66
CA HIS A 163 -5.08 -16.88 2.68
C HIS A 163 -5.59 -15.70 3.52
N MET A 164 -6.89 -15.42 3.46
CA MET A 164 -7.47 -14.25 4.14
C MET A 164 -7.26 -14.31 5.65
N GLU A 165 -7.54 -15.44 6.26
CA GLU A 165 -7.40 -15.64 7.71
C GLU A 165 -5.92 -15.55 8.14
N GLU A 166 -5.02 -16.19 7.41
CA GLU A 166 -3.56 -16.09 7.64
C GLU A 166 -3.09 -14.64 7.61
N MET A 167 -3.51 -13.90 6.57
CA MET A 167 -3.12 -12.50 6.38
C MET A 167 -3.67 -11.61 7.50
N GLN A 168 -4.91 -11.81 7.93
CA GLN A 168 -5.51 -11.08 9.05
C GLN A 168 -4.78 -11.37 10.37
N ASN A 169 -4.42 -12.64 10.61
CA ASN A 169 -3.68 -13.02 11.81
C ASN A 169 -2.29 -12.36 11.84
N VAL A 170 -1.56 -12.38 10.72
CA VAL A 170 -0.26 -11.69 10.62
C VAL A 170 -0.41 -10.18 10.85
N ILE A 171 -1.40 -9.52 10.23
CA ILE A 171 -1.63 -8.09 10.44
C ILE A 171 -1.92 -7.81 11.93
N ARG A 172 -2.73 -8.64 12.58
CA ARG A 172 -3.06 -8.49 14.01
C ARG A 172 -1.84 -8.70 14.92
N GLU A 173 -1.02 -9.71 14.63
CA GLU A 173 0.24 -9.95 15.35
C GLU A 173 1.17 -8.74 15.24
N GLU A 174 1.36 -8.21 14.03
CA GLU A 174 2.27 -7.10 13.78
C GLU A 174 1.75 -5.75 14.30
N LEU A 175 0.44 -5.55 14.39
CA LEU A 175 -0.15 -4.39 15.07
C LEU A 175 0.06 -4.43 16.58
N ASN A 176 0.13 -5.62 17.18
CA ASN A 176 0.36 -5.79 18.62
C ASN A 176 1.86 -5.71 19.01
N TYR A 177 2.75 -5.73 18.04
CA TYR A 177 4.17 -5.52 18.30
C TYR A 177 4.46 -4.04 18.59
N ASN A 178 5.22 -3.78 19.65
CA ASN A 178 5.58 -2.41 20.03
C ASN A 178 6.89 -1.98 19.35
N GLY A 179 6.78 -1.54 18.12
CA GLY A 179 7.91 -1.12 17.30
C GLY A 179 7.51 -0.99 15.84
N VAL A 180 8.49 -0.93 14.96
CA VAL A 180 8.25 -0.90 13.51
C VAL A 180 8.14 -2.32 13.00
N SER A 181 7.00 -2.65 12.41
CA SER A 181 6.78 -3.93 11.72
C SER A 181 6.45 -3.73 10.24
N VAL A 182 6.77 -4.73 9.42
CA VAL A 182 6.57 -4.70 7.97
C VAL A 182 5.84 -5.95 7.52
N VAL A 183 4.69 -5.77 6.89
CA VAL A 183 3.97 -6.86 6.21
C VAL A 183 4.05 -6.62 4.71
N ILE A 184 4.42 -7.65 3.94
CA ILE A 184 4.62 -7.61 2.49
C ILE A 184 3.61 -8.54 1.82
N PRO A 185 2.40 -8.05 1.49
CA PRO A 185 1.45 -8.80 0.66
C PRO A 185 2.00 -8.91 -0.77
N ARG A 186 2.53 -10.11 -1.13
CA ARG A 186 3.21 -10.34 -2.41
C ARG A 186 2.37 -11.14 -3.38
N ARG A 187 2.09 -10.57 -4.54
CA ARG A 187 1.45 -11.26 -5.65
C ARG A 187 1.68 -10.53 -6.95
N GLU A 188 2.12 -11.24 -8.00
CA GLU A 188 2.32 -10.67 -9.33
C GLU A 188 1.09 -9.89 -9.82
N CYS A 189 1.34 -8.73 -10.41
CA CYS A 189 0.31 -7.92 -11.04
C CYS A 189 -0.43 -8.72 -12.13
N ILE A 190 -1.76 -8.79 -12.02
CA ILE A 190 -2.58 -9.56 -12.97
C ILE A 190 -2.49 -9.06 -14.42
N GLN A 191 -2.16 -7.78 -14.60
CA GLN A 191 -1.98 -7.21 -15.96
C GLN A 191 -0.67 -7.69 -16.58
N THR A 192 0.43 -7.74 -15.81
CA THR A 192 1.72 -8.31 -16.25
C THR A 192 1.60 -9.80 -16.48
N ALA A 193 1.03 -10.55 -15.57
CA ALA A 193 0.79 -11.98 -15.71
C ALA A 193 0.01 -12.32 -16.99
N ARG A 194 -1.04 -11.56 -17.29
CA ARG A 194 -1.82 -11.75 -18.55
C ARG A 194 -1.01 -11.44 -19.81
N ARG A 195 -0.08 -10.45 -19.75
CA ARG A 195 0.80 -10.15 -20.89
C ARG A 195 1.82 -11.25 -21.13
N HIS A 196 2.41 -11.81 -20.06
CA HIS A 196 3.35 -12.93 -20.14
C HIS A 196 2.67 -14.18 -20.73
N ASN A 197 1.45 -14.49 -20.31
CA ASN A 197 0.70 -15.65 -20.82
C ASN A 197 0.24 -15.50 -22.28
N LYS A 198 0.12 -14.29 -22.81
CA LYS A 198 -0.21 -14.06 -24.22
C LYS A 198 0.99 -14.16 -25.15
N LYS A 199 2.22 -14.16 -24.61
CA LYS A 199 3.47 -14.28 -25.39
C LYS A 199 3.98 -15.72 -25.47
N LYS A 200 3.35 -16.65 -24.77
CA LYS A 200 3.53 -18.11 -24.89
C LYS A 200 2.46 -18.69 -25.82
#